data_c8bbe956cfdd4c7378fd1c9a7de53421
#
_entry.id   c8bbe956cfdd4c7378fd1c9a7de53421
#
_cell.length_a   1.000
_cell.length_b   1.000
_cell.length_c   1.000
_cell.angle_alpha   90.00
_cell.angle_beta   90.00
_cell.angle_gamma   90.00
#
_symmetry.space_group_name_H-M   'P 1'
#
loop_
_entity.id
_entity.type
_entity.pdbx_description
1 polymer ?
#
loop_
_entity_poly.entity_id
_entity_poly.type
_entity_poly.pdbx_seq_one_letter_code
_entity_poly.pdbx_strand_id
1 'polypeptide(L)'
;MKKLLISALLIGTFSLGYAQSAYYNDYRRSVTDVNWQSVVTDLVLSTTQANQIYALNDRYSDYNGWNSVYGSNPDRWSTDRYTELERILGRDKYTKFKTKYYKGKNPVAVYNSNKNNDKRYKHMAKKSKGYKSNKGKGHKNK
;
A
#
# COMPACT_ATOMS: atom_id res chain seq x y z
N MET A 1 19.28 48.74 23.73
CA MET A 1 18.28 48.14 22.85
C MET A 1 18.93 46.99 22.10
N LYS A 2 18.81 45.80 22.62
CA LYS A 2 19.32 44.58 21.96
C LYS A 2 18.15 43.93 21.27
N LYS A 3 18.05 44.13 19.97
CA LYS A 3 17.10 43.39 19.11
C LYS A 3 17.65 42.02 18.90
N LEU A 4 17.06 41.05 19.56
CA LEU A 4 17.28 39.63 19.30
C LEU A 4 16.69 39.30 17.96
N LEU A 5 17.55 39.14 16.98
CA LEU A 5 17.24 38.45 15.74
C LEU A 5 17.16 36.96 16.06
N ILE A 6 15.98 36.49 16.39
CA ILE A 6 15.67 35.08 16.29
C ILE A 6 15.37 34.83 14.82
N SER A 7 16.42 34.67 14.05
CA SER A 7 16.32 34.16 12.70
C SER A 7 15.87 32.71 12.76
N ALA A 8 14.68 32.51 12.27
CA ALA A 8 14.05 31.26 12.05
C ALA A 8 14.96 30.24 11.35
N LEU A 9 15.46 29.30 12.10
CA LEU A 9 16.01 28.05 11.57
C LEU A 9 14.87 27.04 11.46
N LEU A 10 13.89 27.36 10.61
CA LEU A 10 12.73 26.54 10.33
C LEU A 10 12.72 26.07 8.87
N ILE A 11 13.91 25.91 8.30
CA ILE A 11 14.05 25.49 6.91
C ILE A 11 14.88 24.21 6.88
N GLY A 12 14.30 23.12 7.31
CA GLY A 12 15.08 21.89 7.24
C GLY A 12 14.31 20.59 7.32
N THR A 13 13.03 20.62 7.62
CA THR A 13 12.31 19.37 7.92
C THR A 13 11.25 18.97 6.89
N PHE A 14 11.06 19.75 5.83
CA PHE A 14 10.01 19.43 4.84
C PHE A 14 10.48 18.59 3.65
N SER A 15 11.78 18.40 3.48
CA SER A 15 12.29 17.63 2.34
C SER A 15 12.28 16.11 2.55
N LEU A 16 12.09 15.64 3.76
CA LEU A 16 12.00 14.19 4.03
C LEU A 16 10.61 13.60 3.77
N GLY A 17 9.57 14.44 3.73
CA GLY A 17 8.20 13.99 3.47
C GLY A 17 7.96 13.48 2.05
N TYR A 18 8.76 13.89 1.08
CA TYR A 18 8.63 13.46 -0.33
C TYR A 18 9.27 12.12 -0.63
N ALA A 19 10.09 11.60 0.29
CA ALA A 19 10.68 10.28 0.18
C ALA A 19 9.80 9.18 0.77
N GLN A 20 8.59 9.51 1.25
CA GLN A 20 7.64 8.50 1.69
C GLN A 20 7.33 7.60 0.51
N SER A 21 7.40 6.31 0.78
CA SER A 21 7.23 5.27 -0.21
C SER A 21 5.95 5.47 -1.00
N ALA A 22 6.05 5.43 -2.32
CA ALA A 22 4.90 5.39 -3.21
C ALA A 22 3.98 4.19 -2.89
N TYR A 23 4.50 3.12 -2.32
CA TYR A 23 3.72 1.99 -1.80
C TYR A 23 2.81 2.39 -0.63
N TYR A 24 3.29 3.25 0.26
CA TYR A 24 2.45 3.78 1.32
C TYR A 24 1.33 4.68 0.78
N ASN A 25 1.62 5.48 -0.24
CA ASN A 25 0.60 6.29 -0.90
C ASN A 25 -0.49 5.40 -1.53
N ASP A 26 -0.12 4.31 -2.18
CA ASP A 26 -1.09 3.34 -2.71
C ASP A 26 -1.87 2.65 -1.60
N TYR A 27 -1.22 2.30 -0.50
CA TYR A 27 -1.91 1.80 0.69
C TYR A 27 -2.96 2.80 1.19
N ARG A 28 -2.58 4.08 1.34
CA ARG A 28 -3.52 5.12 1.76
C ARG A 28 -4.68 5.27 0.78
N ARG A 29 -4.42 5.26 -0.50
CA ARG A 29 -5.46 5.31 -1.55
C ARG A 29 -6.40 4.10 -1.47
N SER A 30 -5.90 2.92 -1.17
CA SER A 30 -6.74 1.74 -0.97
C SER A 30 -7.75 1.90 0.18
N VAL A 31 -7.43 2.79 1.12
CA VAL A 31 -8.32 3.12 2.25
C VAL A 31 -9.24 4.30 1.90
N THR A 32 -8.70 5.35 1.28
CA THR A 32 -9.42 6.63 1.10
C THR A 32 -10.26 6.69 -0.18
N ASP A 33 -9.89 5.97 -1.23
CA ASP A 33 -10.58 6.03 -2.53
C ASP A 33 -11.84 5.15 -2.58
N VAL A 34 -12.07 4.34 -1.57
CA VAL A 34 -13.24 3.48 -1.44
C VAL A 34 -14.17 4.03 -0.36
N ASN A 35 -15.45 4.21 -0.71
CA ASN A 35 -16.47 4.55 0.28
C ASN A 35 -16.87 3.30 1.06
N TRP A 36 -16.25 3.10 2.22
CA TRP A 36 -16.46 1.90 3.04
C TRP A 36 -17.85 1.82 3.67
N GLN A 37 -18.51 2.94 3.92
CA GLN A 37 -19.92 2.94 4.31
C GLN A 37 -20.79 2.33 3.22
N SER A 38 -20.55 2.69 1.97
CA SER A 38 -21.23 2.09 0.82
C SER A 38 -20.94 0.61 0.70
N VAL A 39 -19.71 0.17 0.94
CA VAL A 39 -19.34 -1.26 0.97
C VAL A 39 -20.17 -2.02 2.00
N VAL A 40 -20.28 -1.48 3.21
CA VAL A 40 -21.08 -2.10 4.28
C VAL A 40 -22.54 -2.26 3.86
N THR A 41 -23.13 -1.23 3.27
CA THR A 41 -24.53 -1.24 2.82
C THR A 41 -24.74 -2.14 1.60
N ASP A 42 -23.89 -1.99 0.58
CA ASP A 42 -24.05 -2.70 -0.70
C ASP A 42 -23.86 -4.20 -0.57
N LEU A 43 -22.96 -4.61 0.30
CA LEU A 43 -22.67 -6.03 0.54
C LEU A 43 -23.48 -6.61 1.70
N VAL A 44 -24.33 -5.82 2.33
CA VAL A 44 -25.15 -6.22 3.49
C VAL A 44 -24.27 -6.87 4.55
N LEU A 45 -23.25 -6.13 5.02
CA LEU A 45 -22.31 -6.64 6.01
C LEU A 45 -22.92 -6.67 7.40
N SER A 46 -22.55 -7.66 8.20
CA SER A 46 -22.85 -7.67 9.62
C SER A 46 -22.10 -6.55 10.36
N THR A 47 -22.56 -6.17 11.53
CA THR A 47 -21.84 -5.22 12.41
C THR A 47 -20.42 -5.68 12.69
N THR A 48 -20.22 -6.96 12.92
CA THR A 48 -18.89 -7.55 13.16
C THR A 48 -17.98 -7.37 11.95
N GLN A 49 -18.47 -7.68 10.73
CA GLN A 49 -17.72 -7.48 9.49
C GLN A 49 -17.37 -6.01 9.26
N ALA A 50 -18.33 -5.10 9.46
CA ALA A 50 -18.11 -3.67 9.33
C ALA A 50 -17.01 -3.18 10.30
N ASN A 51 -17.07 -3.56 11.56
CA ASN A 51 -16.08 -3.18 12.56
C ASN A 51 -14.69 -3.73 12.23
N GLN A 52 -14.59 -4.95 11.72
CA GLN A 52 -13.32 -5.55 11.26
C GLN A 52 -12.73 -4.80 10.08
N ILE A 53 -13.55 -4.33 9.15
CA ILE A 53 -13.09 -3.52 8.01
C ILE A 53 -12.59 -2.16 8.48
N TYR A 54 -13.32 -1.48 9.35
CA TYR A 54 -12.87 -0.19 9.88
C TYR A 54 -11.56 -0.34 10.66
N ALA A 55 -11.42 -1.38 11.48
CA ALA A 55 -10.17 -1.67 12.17
C ALA A 55 -9.01 -1.97 11.20
N LEU A 56 -9.27 -2.69 10.11
CA LEU A 56 -8.29 -2.94 9.05
C LEU A 56 -7.85 -1.64 8.36
N ASN A 57 -8.77 -0.73 8.12
CA ASN A 57 -8.50 0.57 7.49
C ASN A 57 -7.68 1.50 8.39
N ASP A 58 -7.89 1.43 9.69
CA ASP A 58 -7.21 2.28 10.69
C ASP A 58 -5.88 1.72 11.17
N ARG A 59 -5.52 0.51 10.78
CA ARG A 59 -4.34 -0.21 11.29
C ARG A 59 -3.03 0.54 11.10
N TYR A 60 -2.85 1.22 9.98
CA TYR A 60 -1.65 1.99 9.64
C TYR A 60 -2.03 3.41 9.25
N SER A 61 -2.39 4.20 10.25
CA SER A 61 -2.83 5.60 10.05
C SER A 61 -1.69 6.55 9.69
N ASP A 62 -0.45 6.18 10.00
CA ASP A 62 0.76 6.95 9.70
C ASP A 62 1.83 6.10 8.98
N TYR A 63 2.77 6.82 8.35
CA TYR A 63 3.86 6.19 7.61
C TYR A 63 4.78 5.34 8.48
N ASN A 64 5.09 5.79 9.69
CA ASN A 64 6.02 5.08 10.57
C ASN A 64 5.47 3.72 10.98
N GLY A 65 4.19 3.65 11.34
CA GLY A 65 3.51 2.40 11.66
C GLY A 65 3.48 1.43 10.47
N TRP A 66 3.19 1.93 9.28
CA TRP A 66 3.21 1.13 8.06
C TRP A 66 4.63 0.68 7.72
N ASN A 67 5.61 1.58 7.77
CA ASN A 67 6.99 1.30 7.40
C ASN A 67 7.68 0.32 8.35
N SER A 68 7.29 0.29 9.63
CA SER A 68 7.80 -0.68 10.59
C SER A 68 7.47 -2.12 10.20
N VAL A 69 6.36 -2.33 9.50
CA VAL A 69 5.91 -3.66 9.05
C VAL A 69 6.36 -3.95 7.62
N TYR A 70 6.26 -2.97 6.72
CA TYR A 70 6.45 -3.18 5.27
C TYR A 70 7.70 -2.53 4.70
N GLY A 71 8.51 -1.84 5.49
CA GLY A 71 9.67 -1.10 4.99
C GLY A 71 10.69 -1.97 4.26
N SER A 72 10.89 -3.21 4.69
CA SER A 72 11.82 -4.16 4.06
C SER A 72 11.20 -4.90 2.87
N ASN A 73 9.88 -5.03 2.82
CA ASN A 73 9.16 -5.66 1.72
C ASN A 73 7.84 -4.91 1.46
N PRO A 74 7.91 -3.74 0.83
CA PRO A 74 6.76 -2.86 0.68
C PRO A 74 5.66 -3.40 -0.23
N ASP A 75 5.96 -4.34 -1.12
CA ASP A 75 4.96 -4.97 -2.00
C ASP A 75 3.94 -5.81 -1.24
N ARG A 76 4.34 -6.34 -0.09
CA ARG A 76 3.53 -7.29 0.66
C ARG A 76 2.25 -6.69 1.23
N TRP A 77 2.18 -5.37 1.41
CA TRP A 77 1.02 -4.72 2.01
C TRP A 77 -0.29 -5.03 1.28
N SER A 78 -0.25 -5.06 -0.05
CA SER A 78 -1.45 -5.29 -0.84
C SER A 78 -1.96 -6.72 -0.73
N THR A 79 -1.07 -7.70 -0.76
CA THR A 79 -1.43 -9.11 -0.54
C THR A 79 -1.99 -9.32 0.85
N ASP A 80 -1.34 -8.81 1.89
CA ASP A 80 -1.78 -8.93 3.28
C ASP A 80 -3.15 -8.28 3.48
N ARG A 81 -3.35 -7.06 2.98
CA ARG A 81 -4.59 -6.32 3.11
C ARG A 81 -5.78 -7.02 2.44
N TYR A 82 -5.61 -7.44 1.19
CA TYR A 82 -6.71 -8.01 0.45
C TYR A 82 -6.99 -9.47 0.80
N THR A 83 -6.01 -10.21 1.29
CA THR A 83 -6.22 -11.51 1.93
C THR A 83 -7.06 -11.37 3.19
N GLU A 84 -6.75 -10.39 4.03
CA GLU A 84 -7.51 -10.12 5.24
C GLU A 84 -8.93 -9.63 4.93
N LEU A 85 -9.08 -8.78 3.92
CA LEU A 85 -10.39 -8.31 3.46
C LEU A 85 -11.25 -9.47 2.94
N GLU A 86 -10.67 -10.40 2.18
CA GLU A 86 -11.37 -11.60 1.73
C GLU A 86 -11.80 -12.49 2.91
N ARG A 87 -10.94 -12.63 3.91
CA ARG A 87 -11.26 -13.37 5.15
C ARG A 87 -12.45 -12.75 5.88
N ILE A 88 -12.50 -11.41 6.00
CA ILE A 88 -13.58 -10.70 6.67
C ILE A 88 -14.90 -10.84 5.89
N LEU A 89 -14.85 -10.64 4.58
CA LEU A 89 -16.04 -10.63 3.72
C LEU A 89 -16.57 -12.04 3.41
N GLY A 90 -15.68 -13.02 3.34
CA GLY A 90 -15.96 -14.31 2.72
C GLY A 90 -15.92 -14.22 1.19
N ARG A 91 -15.83 -15.38 0.54
CA ARG A 91 -15.60 -15.49 -0.91
C ARG A 91 -16.63 -14.75 -1.75
N ASP A 92 -17.92 -14.93 -1.44
CA ASP A 92 -19.01 -14.40 -2.26
C ASP A 92 -19.08 -12.87 -2.18
N LYS A 93 -19.01 -12.31 -0.98
CA LYS A 93 -19.02 -10.87 -0.78
C LYS A 93 -17.75 -10.22 -1.30
N TYR A 94 -16.61 -10.89 -1.18
CA TYR A 94 -15.35 -10.41 -1.75
C TYR A 94 -15.39 -10.36 -3.28
N THR A 95 -16.01 -11.34 -3.93
CA THR A 95 -16.24 -11.33 -5.38
C THR A 95 -17.13 -10.16 -5.79
N LYS A 96 -18.22 -9.92 -5.07
CA LYS A 96 -19.09 -8.74 -5.29
C LYS A 96 -18.33 -7.43 -5.10
N PHE A 97 -17.49 -7.35 -4.07
CA PHE A 97 -16.63 -6.21 -3.81
C PHE A 97 -15.69 -5.92 -4.98
N LYS A 98 -14.99 -6.93 -5.48
CA LYS A 98 -14.12 -6.78 -6.65
C LYS A 98 -14.88 -6.31 -7.88
N THR A 99 -16.04 -6.89 -8.13
CA THR A 99 -16.88 -6.54 -9.29
C THR A 99 -17.29 -5.06 -9.22
N LYS A 100 -17.76 -4.62 -8.08
CA LYS A 100 -18.29 -3.26 -7.92
C LYS A 100 -17.22 -2.17 -7.86
N TYR A 101 -16.15 -2.40 -7.11
CA TYR A 101 -15.14 -1.37 -6.81
C TYR A 101 -13.87 -1.50 -7.65
N TYR A 102 -13.60 -2.65 -8.24
CA TYR A 102 -12.42 -2.94 -9.04
C TYR A 102 -12.72 -3.48 -10.43
N LYS A 103 -13.95 -3.37 -10.89
CA LYS A 103 -14.40 -3.85 -12.22
C LYS A 103 -14.07 -5.33 -12.47
N GLY A 104 -14.17 -6.15 -11.43
CA GLY A 104 -13.85 -7.57 -11.47
C GLY A 104 -12.36 -7.91 -11.41
N LYS A 105 -11.47 -6.91 -11.37
CA LYS A 105 -10.02 -7.12 -11.30
C LYS A 105 -9.58 -7.47 -9.87
N ASN A 106 -8.46 -8.20 -9.78
CA ASN A 106 -7.81 -8.43 -8.50
C ASN A 106 -7.15 -7.13 -8.02
N PRO A 107 -7.52 -6.57 -6.84
CA PRO A 107 -6.94 -5.35 -6.33
C PRO A 107 -5.41 -5.40 -6.17
N VAL A 108 -4.85 -6.53 -5.77
CA VAL A 108 -3.40 -6.73 -5.68
C VAL A 108 -2.74 -6.51 -7.04
N ALA A 109 -3.30 -7.05 -8.09
CA ALA A 109 -2.80 -6.86 -9.45
C ALA A 109 -2.97 -5.41 -9.93
N VAL A 110 -4.05 -4.73 -9.55
CA VAL A 110 -4.29 -3.31 -9.89
C VAL A 110 -3.19 -2.44 -9.31
N TYR A 111 -2.88 -2.58 -8.01
CA TYR A 111 -1.81 -1.79 -7.39
C TYR A 111 -0.43 -2.18 -7.90
N ASN A 112 -0.17 -3.44 -8.18
CA ASN A 112 1.10 -3.89 -8.75
C ASN A 112 1.31 -3.41 -10.20
N SER A 113 0.26 -3.32 -11.01
CA SER A 113 0.36 -2.77 -12.37
C SER A 113 0.59 -1.27 -12.37
N ASN A 114 -0.02 -0.51 -11.46
CA ASN A 114 0.18 0.92 -11.35
C ASN A 114 1.64 1.29 -11.06
N LYS A 115 2.36 0.45 -10.33
CA LYS A 115 3.79 0.63 -10.07
C LYS A 115 4.64 0.66 -11.34
N ASN A 116 4.29 -0.14 -12.35
CA ASN A 116 5.05 -0.23 -13.59
C ASN A 116 4.79 0.96 -14.53
N ASN A 117 3.67 1.65 -14.37
CA ASN A 117 3.24 2.73 -15.24
C ASN A 117 3.50 4.13 -14.68
N ASP A 118 3.70 4.26 -13.38
CA ASP A 118 3.97 5.55 -12.75
C ASP A 118 5.45 5.89 -12.85
N LYS A 119 5.76 7.07 -13.37
CA LYS A 119 7.14 7.60 -13.49
C LYS A 119 7.86 7.62 -12.14
N ARG A 120 7.14 7.80 -11.05
CA ARG A 120 7.67 7.78 -9.68
C ARG A 120 8.28 6.43 -9.29
N TYR A 121 7.85 5.34 -9.92
CA TYR A 121 8.32 3.98 -9.64
C TYR A 121 9.40 3.49 -10.60
N LYS A 122 9.63 4.20 -11.71
CA LYS A 122 10.59 3.75 -12.73
C LYS A 122 12.00 3.55 -12.22
N HIS A 123 12.45 4.38 -11.29
CA HIS A 123 13.79 4.25 -10.70
C HIS A 123 13.84 3.16 -9.63
N MET A 124 12.74 2.86 -8.94
CA MET A 124 12.66 1.77 -7.96
C MET A 124 12.59 0.41 -8.66
N ALA A 125 11.85 0.32 -9.76
CA ALA A 125 11.80 -0.88 -10.59
C ALA A 125 13.17 -1.23 -11.20
N LYS A 126 14.00 -0.23 -11.51
CA LYS A 126 15.39 -0.45 -11.97
C LYS A 126 16.30 -1.02 -10.87
N LYS A 127 16.10 -0.64 -9.60
CA LYS A 127 16.86 -1.19 -8.48
C LYS A 127 16.52 -2.66 -8.22
N SER A 128 15.26 -3.05 -8.36
CA SER A 128 14.85 -4.44 -8.14
C SER A 128 15.32 -5.39 -9.26
N LYS A 129 15.49 -4.89 -10.50
CA LYS A 129 16.05 -5.67 -11.61
C LYS A 129 17.55 -5.93 -11.50
N GLY A 130 18.29 -5.18 -10.68
CA GLY A 130 19.72 -5.38 -10.44
C GLY A 130 20.03 -6.59 -9.57
N TYR A 131 19.06 -7.19 -8.92
CA TYR A 131 19.24 -8.38 -8.10
C TYR A 131 18.78 -9.64 -8.83
N LYS A 132 19.28 -9.86 -10.05
CA LYS A 132 19.29 -11.21 -10.61
C LYS A 132 20.48 -11.92 -10.01
N SER A 133 20.23 -12.79 -9.04
CA SER A 133 21.22 -13.77 -8.60
C SER A 133 21.75 -14.48 -9.84
N ASN A 134 23.05 -14.43 -10.03
CA ASN A 134 23.76 -15.31 -10.94
C ASN A 134 23.52 -16.76 -10.46
N LYS A 135 22.48 -17.39 -10.96
CA LYS A 135 22.37 -18.85 -10.88
C LYS A 135 23.49 -19.39 -11.79
N GLY A 136 24.50 -19.91 -11.15
CA GLY A 136 25.68 -20.47 -11.78
C GLY A 136 25.32 -21.40 -12.92
N LYS A 137 26.01 -21.21 -14.03
CA LYS A 137 26.06 -22.17 -15.13
C LYS A 137 26.56 -23.48 -14.55
N GLY A 138 25.73 -24.50 -14.52
CA GLY A 138 26.13 -25.83 -14.19
C GLY A 138 27.23 -26.28 -15.19
N HIS A 139 28.38 -26.58 -14.66
CA HIS A 139 29.42 -27.27 -15.41
C HIS A 139 28.91 -28.67 -15.76
N LYS A 140 28.64 -28.90 -17.05
CA LYS A 140 28.50 -30.26 -17.57
C LYS A 140 29.91 -30.78 -17.79
N ASN A 141 30.38 -31.61 -16.89
CA ASN A 141 31.54 -32.50 -17.15
C ASN A 141 31.07 -33.63 -18.05
N LYS A 142 31.73 -33.75 -19.18
CA LYS A 142 31.72 -34.96 -20.00
C LYS A 142 32.53 -36.03 -19.30
#